data_6245e0c02bc19f550006c8436cdf07ad
#
_entry.id   6245e0c02bc19f550006c8436cdf07ad
#
_cell.length_a   1.000
_cell.length_b   1.000
_cell.length_c   1.000
_cell.angle_alpha   90.00
_cell.angle_beta   90.00
_cell.angle_gamma   90.00
#
_symmetry.space_group_name_H-M   'P 1'
#
loop_
_entity.id
_entity.type
_entity.pdbx_description
1 polymer ?
#
loop_
_entity_poly.entity_id
_entity_poly.type
_entity_poly.pdbx_seq_one_letter_code
_entity_poly.pdbx_strand_id
1 'polypeptide(L)'
;MAKSDNSKPNSLNPPPFSAKIHPSNDADADPSSYSLEKFRLYETKARFYLIGSDRNKRFFRVLKIDRMEPSDLNISEDPVVYSPQEVKSLLQRIAEGNRATGGLTFVAKVYGIAGCINFLESYYLILVTKRRQIGCICGHAIYSIDESQLITIPHASVQTDIAHSKTELRYKKLLSSVDLTKDFFYSYTYPIMQSLQKNVLSMGEEGMRYENIFVWNAFLTESIRSRCNNTIWTIALVHGHFKQHRLSVFGRDFSVSLISRRSRHFAGTREGSKEDEQQTSYLKRGVNDRGRVANDVETEQIVLDEEAGSCKGKMSSVVQMRGSIPLFWSQEASRFSPKPDIILQRYDPTYEATKLHFQDLAKRYGNPIIVLNLIKTVEKRPREMMLRREFTNAVGYLNQILSEENHLKFIHWDFHKFAKSKSANVLAVLGGVASEALDLTGFYYSGKPTIVKKRATQLSRTSTGRDASLRDLRANSGELAMIGSNNDTLNSLMKQDSQSDSSEQISKDNYGGSAPRFQSGVLRTNCIDCLDRTNVAQYAYGLAALGRQLLAMGLSDTPKLDAECTIAAALMEMYQSMGDALAQQYGGSAAHNTVFPERQGKWKATTQSREFLKSIKRYYSNAYTDGEKQDAINL
;
A
#
# COMPACT_ATOMS: atom_id res chain seq x y z
N MET A 1 24.39 -56.79 13.82
CA MET A 1 23.39 -56.85 12.75
C MET A 1 22.26 -55.89 13.14
N ALA A 2 22.31 -54.69 12.69
CA ALA A 2 21.27 -53.69 12.88
C ALA A 2 20.87 -53.18 11.49
N LYS A 3 19.58 -53.32 11.16
CA LYS A 3 19.00 -52.91 9.89
C LYS A 3 18.76 -51.39 9.93
N SER A 4 19.26 -50.69 8.92
CA SER A 4 19.00 -49.30 8.65
C SER A 4 17.63 -49.15 7.99
N ASP A 5 16.70 -48.45 8.63
CA ASP A 5 15.45 -47.99 8.02
C ASP A 5 15.67 -46.65 7.34
N ASN A 6 15.58 -46.67 6.01
CA ASN A 6 15.52 -45.50 5.15
C ASN A 6 14.04 -45.03 5.04
N SER A 7 13.62 -44.07 5.82
CA SER A 7 12.35 -43.38 5.61
C SER A 7 12.57 -42.09 4.83
N LYS A 8 12.11 -42.08 3.58
CA LYS A 8 11.99 -40.87 2.74
C LYS A 8 10.97 -39.90 3.36
N PRO A 9 11.20 -38.58 3.31
CA PRO A 9 10.20 -37.63 3.76
C PRO A 9 9.01 -37.59 2.79
N ASN A 10 7.81 -37.77 3.34
CA ASN A 10 6.54 -37.62 2.64
C ASN A 10 6.37 -36.17 2.12
N SER A 11 6.17 -36.03 0.82
CA SER A 11 5.69 -34.81 0.20
C SER A 11 4.26 -34.54 0.67
N LEU A 12 4.08 -33.56 1.54
CA LEU A 12 2.77 -33.02 1.93
C LEU A 12 2.19 -32.25 0.74
N ASN A 13 1.20 -32.84 0.09
CA ASN A 13 0.33 -32.12 -0.83
C ASN A 13 -0.44 -31.06 -0.05
N PRO A 14 -0.51 -29.79 -0.51
CA PRO A 14 -1.35 -28.78 0.11
C PRO A 14 -2.83 -29.16 -0.05
N PRO A 15 -3.68 -28.88 0.96
CA PRO A 15 -5.10 -29.21 0.90
C PRO A 15 -5.83 -28.42 -0.20
N PRO A 16 -6.99 -28.91 -0.68
CA PRO A 16 -7.69 -28.31 -1.80
C PRO A 16 -8.22 -26.89 -1.46
N PHE A 17 -8.03 -25.97 -2.38
CA PHE A 17 -8.26 -24.53 -2.35
C PHE A 17 -9.74 -24.11 -2.25
N SER A 18 -10.51 -24.61 -1.31
CA SER A 18 -11.94 -24.23 -1.26
C SER A 18 -12.50 -23.85 0.11
N ALA A 19 -11.71 -23.60 1.11
CA ALA A 19 -12.23 -23.37 2.44
C ALA A 19 -11.77 -22.03 3.04
N LYS A 20 -12.73 -21.15 3.29
CA LYS A 20 -12.75 -20.12 4.36
C LYS A 20 -12.17 -18.72 4.09
N ILE A 21 -12.47 -18.10 2.94
CA ILE A 21 -12.58 -16.63 2.86
C ILE A 21 -14.07 -16.20 3.00
N HIS A 22 -14.94 -17.05 3.48
CA HIS A 22 -16.35 -16.72 3.68
C HIS A 22 -16.60 -16.23 5.10
N PRO A 23 -17.38 -15.15 5.30
CA PRO A 23 -18.03 -14.94 6.57
C PRO A 23 -19.00 -16.13 6.77
N SER A 24 -18.62 -17.08 7.62
CA SER A 24 -19.45 -18.23 7.95
C SER A 24 -20.78 -17.73 8.52
N ASN A 25 -21.87 -18.12 7.90
CA ASN A 25 -23.22 -17.96 8.47
C ASN A 25 -23.54 -19.05 9.52
N ASP A 26 -22.54 -19.76 10.01
CA ASP A 26 -22.74 -20.91 10.86
C ASP A 26 -23.05 -20.50 12.29
N ALA A 27 -24.11 -21.06 12.83
CA ALA A 27 -24.61 -20.84 14.18
C ALA A 27 -23.69 -21.41 15.27
N ASP A 28 -22.68 -22.21 14.91
CA ASP A 28 -21.78 -22.96 15.81
C ASP A 28 -20.32 -22.53 15.75
N ALA A 29 -20.02 -21.32 15.26
CA ALA A 29 -18.65 -20.84 15.17
C ALA A 29 -18.07 -20.54 16.55
N ASP A 30 -16.82 -20.97 16.78
CA ASP A 30 -16.03 -20.76 17.99
C ASP A 30 -16.02 -19.28 18.40
N PRO A 31 -16.34 -18.96 19.68
CA PRO A 31 -16.30 -17.58 20.20
C PRO A 31 -14.98 -16.85 20.03
N SER A 32 -13.87 -17.56 19.82
CA SER A 32 -12.54 -16.98 19.59
C SER A 32 -12.35 -16.38 18.18
N SER A 33 -13.22 -16.70 17.21
CA SER A 33 -13.09 -16.28 15.80
C SER A 33 -13.84 -15.00 15.42
N TYR A 34 -14.52 -14.33 16.38
CA TYR A 34 -15.35 -13.16 16.06
C TYR A 34 -14.57 -11.86 16.09
N SER A 35 -14.78 -11.02 15.08
CA SER A 35 -14.36 -9.62 15.09
C SER A 35 -15.41 -8.77 15.80
N LEU A 36 -14.97 -7.89 16.72
CA LEU A 36 -15.82 -6.88 17.31
C LEU A 36 -15.94 -5.68 16.35
N GLU A 37 -17.16 -5.30 15.99
CA GLU A 37 -17.40 -4.23 15.00
C GLU A 37 -18.14 -3.02 15.55
N LYS A 38 -18.80 -3.16 16.69
CA LYS A 38 -19.61 -2.12 17.31
C LYS A 38 -19.31 -2.06 18.78
N PHE A 39 -19.08 -0.86 19.29
CA PHE A 39 -18.73 -0.64 20.68
C PHE A 39 -19.60 0.46 21.30
N ARG A 40 -19.79 0.38 22.60
CA ARG A 40 -20.41 1.42 23.42
C ARG A 40 -19.50 1.72 24.59
N LEU A 41 -19.14 2.97 24.74
CA LEU A 41 -18.33 3.44 25.86
C LEU A 41 -19.26 3.98 26.92
N TYR A 42 -19.10 3.46 28.13
CA TYR A 42 -19.75 3.94 29.36
C TYR A 42 -18.68 4.37 30.37
N GLU A 43 -19.04 5.29 31.25
CA GLU A 43 -18.14 5.75 32.30
C GLU A 43 -18.80 5.71 33.66
N THR A 44 -17.97 5.45 34.67
CA THR A 44 -18.18 5.78 36.09
C THR A 44 -17.07 6.73 36.52
N LYS A 45 -17.10 7.22 37.73
CA LYS A 45 -15.99 8.01 38.28
C LYS A 45 -14.65 7.25 38.20
N ALA A 46 -14.66 5.95 38.54
CA ALA A 46 -13.45 5.14 38.63
C ALA A 46 -13.02 4.47 37.34
N ARG A 47 -13.93 4.17 36.39
CA ARG A 47 -13.62 3.34 35.23
C ARG A 47 -14.40 3.72 34.00
N PHE A 48 -13.76 3.50 32.83
CA PHE A 48 -14.46 3.30 31.57
C PHE A 48 -14.78 1.82 31.35
N TYR A 49 -15.95 1.57 30.77
CA TYR A 49 -16.41 0.26 30.32
C TYR A 49 -16.69 0.33 28.82
N LEU A 50 -15.84 -0.31 28.02
CA LEU A 50 -16.04 -0.41 26.58
C LEU A 50 -16.68 -1.78 26.29
N ILE A 51 -17.94 -1.75 25.85
CA ILE A 51 -18.72 -2.93 25.52
C ILE A 51 -18.62 -3.16 24.01
N GLY A 52 -17.88 -4.16 23.59
CA GLY A 52 -17.74 -4.57 22.19
C GLY A 52 -18.75 -5.66 21.82
N SER A 53 -19.28 -5.60 20.59
CA SER A 53 -20.14 -6.64 20.04
C SER A 53 -19.77 -6.98 18.60
N ASP A 54 -20.09 -8.21 18.20
CA ASP A 54 -20.06 -8.63 16.81
C ASP A 54 -21.07 -7.85 15.95
N ARG A 55 -21.00 -8.03 14.62
CA ARG A 55 -21.90 -7.37 13.66
C ARG A 55 -23.37 -7.60 13.96
N ASN A 56 -23.71 -8.82 14.37
CA ASN A 56 -25.08 -9.28 14.62
C ASN A 56 -25.54 -9.07 16.07
N LYS A 57 -24.67 -8.58 16.97
CA LYS A 57 -24.91 -8.37 18.41
C LYS A 57 -25.33 -9.66 19.15
N ARG A 58 -24.74 -10.79 18.75
CA ARG A 58 -24.96 -12.07 19.44
C ARG A 58 -24.04 -12.26 20.63
N PHE A 59 -22.80 -11.75 20.50
CA PHE A 59 -21.73 -11.89 21.47
C PHE A 59 -21.21 -10.53 21.90
N PHE A 60 -20.95 -10.39 23.19
CA PHE A 60 -20.43 -9.16 23.79
C PHE A 60 -19.19 -9.46 24.60
N ARG A 61 -18.21 -8.56 24.51
CA ARG A 61 -17.00 -8.54 25.35
C ARG A 61 -16.91 -7.21 26.06
N VAL A 62 -16.22 -7.20 27.20
CA VAL A 62 -16.09 -6.02 28.06
C VAL A 62 -14.64 -5.69 28.32
N LEU A 63 -14.24 -4.47 28.00
CA LEU A 63 -12.93 -3.91 28.33
C LEU A 63 -13.13 -2.87 29.42
N LYS A 64 -12.36 -2.98 30.51
CA LYS A 64 -12.36 -2.07 31.66
C LYS A 64 -11.07 -1.27 31.63
N ILE A 65 -11.18 0.06 31.80
CA ILE A 65 -10.03 0.98 31.81
C ILE A 65 -10.12 1.79 33.06
N ASP A 66 -9.11 1.74 33.92
CA ASP A 66 -9.06 2.53 35.15
C ASP A 66 -8.86 4.02 34.86
N ARG A 67 -9.45 4.88 35.67
CA ARG A 67 -9.42 6.35 35.50
C ARG A 67 -8.81 7.06 36.70
N MET A 68 -8.41 6.33 37.73
CA MET A 68 -7.96 6.92 38.99
C MET A 68 -6.43 7.07 39.06
N GLU A 69 -5.70 6.38 38.19
CA GLU A 69 -4.23 6.45 38.07
C GLU A 69 -3.85 7.19 36.78
N PRO A 70 -3.51 8.50 36.84
CA PRO A 70 -3.21 9.27 35.62
C PRO A 70 -1.96 8.81 34.86
N SER A 71 -0.95 8.37 35.59
CA SER A 71 0.39 8.01 35.08
C SER A 71 0.48 6.56 34.60
N ASP A 72 -0.50 5.71 34.87
CA ASP A 72 -0.51 4.32 34.43
C ASP A 72 -1.77 3.96 33.62
N LEU A 73 -1.53 3.23 32.55
CA LEU A 73 -2.60 2.71 31.71
C LEU A 73 -3.03 1.34 32.24
N ASN A 74 -4.01 1.30 33.10
CA ASN A 74 -4.55 0.06 33.66
C ASN A 74 -5.78 -0.39 32.85
N ILE A 75 -5.59 -1.38 31.99
CA ILE A 75 -6.61 -1.98 31.12
C ILE A 75 -6.76 -3.46 31.47
N SER A 76 -7.99 -3.91 31.64
CA SER A 76 -8.31 -5.32 31.84
C SER A 76 -9.49 -5.75 30.99
N GLU A 77 -9.34 -6.83 30.26
CA GLU A 77 -10.42 -7.47 29.53
C GLU A 77 -11.15 -8.46 30.43
N ASP A 78 -12.47 -8.43 30.39
CA ASP A 78 -13.28 -9.45 31.07
C ASP A 78 -13.20 -10.76 30.24
N PRO A 79 -12.80 -11.89 30.86
CA PRO A 79 -12.67 -13.16 30.14
C PRO A 79 -14.02 -13.72 29.66
N VAL A 80 -15.11 -13.24 30.20
CA VAL A 80 -16.47 -13.75 29.92
C VAL A 80 -16.98 -13.19 28.58
N VAL A 81 -17.54 -14.07 27.77
CA VAL A 81 -18.34 -13.71 26.59
C VAL A 81 -19.80 -13.62 27.02
N TYR A 82 -20.40 -12.49 26.83
CA TYR A 82 -21.76 -12.21 27.31
C TYR A 82 -22.80 -12.30 26.20
N SER A 83 -23.95 -12.83 26.52
CA SER A 83 -25.17 -12.70 25.70
C SER A 83 -25.76 -11.28 25.80
N PRO A 84 -26.72 -10.89 24.94
CA PRO A 84 -27.40 -9.60 25.05
C PRO A 84 -28.10 -9.33 26.38
N GLN A 85 -28.63 -10.39 27.01
CA GLN A 85 -29.33 -10.27 28.29
C GLN A 85 -28.34 -10.13 29.45
N GLU A 86 -27.27 -10.91 29.45
CA GLU A 86 -26.22 -10.86 30.47
C GLU A 86 -25.49 -9.52 30.49
N VAL A 87 -25.14 -8.94 29.31
CA VAL A 87 -24.50 -7.63 29.26
C VAL A 87 -25.43 -6.53 29.79
N LYS A 88 -26.75 -6.62 29.53
CA LYS A 88 -27.73 -5.68 30.09
C LYS A 88 -27.78 -5.76 31.62
N SER A 89 -27.82 -6.97 32.17
CA SER A 89 -27.79 -7.21 33.63
C SER A 89 -26.47 -6.75 34.24
N LEU A 90 -25.34 -6.94 33.56
CA LEU A 90 -24.03 -6.44 34.01
C LEU A 90 -24.03 -4.90 34.11
N LEU A 91 -24.48 -4.20 33.04
CA LEU A 91 -24.54 -2.74 33.04
C LEU A 91 -25.47 -2.19 34.15
N GLN A 92 -26.60 -2.86 34.43
CA GLN A 92 -27.49 -2.49 35.50
C GLN A 92 -26.80 -2.63 36.88
N ARG A 93 -26.13 -3.75 37.14
CA ARG A 93 -25.37 -3.97 38.39
C ARG A 93 -24.24 -2.94 38.57
N ILE A 94 -23.53 -2.57 37.47
CA ILE A 94 -22.51 -1.52 37.52
C ILE A 94 -23.15 -0.17 37.88
N ALA A 95 -24.29 0.16 37.27
CA ALA A 95 -25.01 1.41 37.54
C ALA A 95 -25.47 1.48 39.00
N GLU A 96 -26.05 0.42 39.54
CA GLU A 96 -26.50 0.32 40.93
C GLU A 96 -25.32 0.42 41.89
N GLY A 97 -24.23 -0.32 41.66
CA GLY A 97 -23.05 -0.28 42.53
C GLY A 97 -22.31 1.07 42.55
N ASN A 98 -22.48 1.90 41.52
CA ASN A 98 -21.88 3.22 41.44
C ASN A 98 -22.87 4.37 41.71
N ARG A 99 -24.08 4.08 42.16
CA ARG A 99 -25.16 5.07 42.36
C ARG A 99 -24.74 6.24 43.24
N ALA A 100 -23.99 5.98 44.31
CA ALA A 100 -23.49 6.99 45.22
C ALA A 100 -22.42 7.93 44.61
N THR A 101 -21.74 7.50 43.53
CA THR A 101 -20.63 8.24 42.90
C THR A 101 -20.99 8.78 41.52
N GLY A 102 -22.29 8.86 41.18
CA GLY A 102 -22.75 9.40 39.89
C GLY A 102 -23.29 8.36 38.92
N GLY A 103 -23.27 7.06 39.27
CA GLY A 103 -23.84 5.99 38.47
C GLY A 103 -22.99 5.60 37.27
N LEU A 104 -23.66 5.07 36.25
CA LEU A 104 -23.07 4.70 34.97
C LEU A 104 -23.63 5.58 33.86
N THR A 105 -22.77 6.31 33.17
CA THR A 105 -23.14 7.24 32.08
C THR A 105 -22.70 6.72 30.74
N PHE A 106 -23.55 6.82 29.71
CA PHE A 106 -23.18 6.54 28.33
C PHE A 106 -22.38 7.71 27.77
N VAL A 107 -21.18 7.43 27.22
CA VAL A 107 -20.28 8.44 26.66
C VAL A 107 -20.41 8.52 25.12
N ALA A 108 -20.19 7.41 24.45
CA ALA A 108 -20.15 7.40 22.99
C ALA A 108 -20.41 6.02 22.38
N LYS A 109 -20.91 6.04 21.15
CA LYS A 109 -20.89 4.89 20.26
C LYS A 109 -19.57 4.89 19.51
N VAL A 110 -18.89 3.74 19.49
CA VAL A 110 -17.53 3.59 18.97
C VAL A 110 -17.48 2.45 17.98
N TYR A 111 -16.55 2.54 17.02
CA TYR A 111 -16.31 1.52 16.01
C TYR A 111 -14.91 0.91 16.09
N GLY A 112 -14.13 1.24 17.10
CA GLY A 112 -12.83 0.69 17.40
C GLY A 112 -11.89 1.72 18.00
N ILE A 113 -10.85 1.22 18.63
CA ILE A 113 -9.77 2.06 19.17
C ILE A 113 -8.72 2.22 18.10
N ALA A 114 -8.50 3.46 17.65
CA ALA A 114 -7.45 3.80 16.69
C ALA A 114 -6.08 3.97 17.38
N GLY A 115 -6.06 4.24 18.69
CA GLY A 115 -4.83 4.36 19.45
C GLY A 115 -5.04 4.77 20.89
N CYS A 116 -3.95 4.69 21.63
CA CYS A 116 -3.80 5.22 22.97
C CYS A 116 -2.42 5.88 23.07
N ILE A 117 -2.36 7.09 23.60
CA ILE A 117 -1.11 7.85 23.72
C ILE A 117 -1.03 8.52 25.08
N ASN A 118 0.18 8.57 25.63
CA ASN A 118 0.53 9.39 26.80
C ASN A 118 1.44 10.52 26.34
N PHE A 119 1.19 11.75 26.81
CA PHE A 119 2.08 12.86 26.59
C PHE A 119 2.98 13.11 27.81
N LEU A 120 2.58 14.00 28.72
CA LEU A 120 3.36 14.30 29.91
C LEU A 120 2.92 13.45 31.11
N GLU A 121 1.62 13.39 31.36
CA GLU A 121 1.05 12.67 32.50
C GLU A 121 -0.17 11.85 32.18
N SER A 122 -0.99 12.30 31.23
CA SER A 122 -2.30 11.72 31.01
C SER A 122 -2.33 10.83 29.77
N TYR A 123 -3.02 9.70 29.91
CA TYR A 123 -3.35 8.84 28.77
C TYR A 123 -4.61 9.31 28.04
N TYR A 124 -4.58 9.21 26.72
CA TYR A 124 -5.69 9.57 25.84
C TYR A 124 -6.04 8.41 24.93
N LEU A 125 -7.34 8.15 24.77
CA LEU A 125 -7.87 7.19 23.78
C LEU A 125 -8.27 7.93 22.52
N ILE A 126 -7.86 7.39 21.37
CA ILE A 126 -8.30 7.82 20.05
C ILE A 126 -9.37 6.83 19.59
N LEU A 127 -10.63 7.28 19.55
CA LEU A 127 -11.78 6.44 19.25
C LEU A 127 -12.40 6.83 17.90
N VAL A 128 -12.79 5.85 17.10
CA VAL A 128 -13.58 6.07 15.88
C VAL A 128 -15.06 6.10 16.24
N THR A 129 -15.69 7.26 16.07
CA THR A 129 -17.11 7.48 16.45
C THR A 129 -18.06 7.41 15.26
N LYS A 130 -17.57 7.67 14.03
CA LYS A 130 -18.31 7.44 12.79
C LYS A 130 -17.44 6.82 11.72
N ARG A 131 -18.02 5.91 10.97
CA ARG A 131 -17.38 5.24 9.83
C ARG A 131 -18.30 5.19 8.63
N ARG A 132 -17.73 5.09 7.43
CA ARG A 132 -18.44 4.88 6.19
C ARG A 132 -17.83 3.72 5.44
N GLN A 133 -18.65 2.84 4.90
CA GLN A 133 -18.17 1.79 4.01
C GLN A 133 -17.83 2.40 2.65
N ILE A 134 -16.60 2.17 2.18
CA ILE A 134 -16.07 2.72 0.93
C ILE A 134 -15.88 1.66 -0.16
N GLY A 135 -15.99 0.38 0.20
CA GLY A 135 -15.90 -0.72 -0.75
C GLY A 135 -16.04 -2.08 -0.10
N CYS A 136 -15.83 -3.10 -0.91
CA CYS A 136 -15.90 -4.50 -0.49
C CYS A 136 -14.89 -5.33 -1.29
N ILE A 137 -14.07 -6.12 -0.60
CA ILE A 137 -13.12 -7.06 -1.22
C ILE A 137 -13.45 -8.46 -0.73
N CYS A 138 -13.76 -9.36 -1.64
CA CYS A 138 -14.10 -10.75 -1.31
C CYS A 138 -15.17 -10.86 -0.20
N GLY A 139 -16.22 -10.04 -0.26
CA GLY A 139 -17.29 -10.02 0.75
C GLY A 139 -16.96 -9.28 2.05
N HIS A 140 -15.72 -8.85 2.24
CA HIS A 140 -15.27 -8.10 3.40
C HIS A 140 -15.40 -6.59 3.17
N ALA A 141 -16.09 -5.91 4.07
CA ALA A 141 -16.29 -4.47 3.99
C ALA A 141 -15.02 -3.69 4.33
N ILE A 142 -14.73 -2.66 3.53
CA ILE A 142 -13.66 -1.70 3.77
C ILE A 142 -14.29 -0.38 4.22
N TYR A 143 -13.74 0.20 5.28
CA TYR A 143 -14.27 1.40 5.93
C TYR A 143 -13.27 2.55 5.90
N SER A 144 -13.78 3.76 5.73
CA SER A 144 -13.12 5.02 6.08
C SER A 144 -13.64 5.55 7.42
N ILE A 145 -12.86 6.44 8.03
CA ILE A 145 -13.24 7.14 9.25
C ILE A 145 -13.91 8.46 8.84
N ASP A 146 -15.14 8.70 9.33
CA ASP A 146 -15.83 9.97 9.11
C ASP A 146 -15.73 10.89 10.36
N GLU A 147 -15.49 10.30 11.56
CA GLU A 147 -15.28 11.07 12.78
C GLU A 147 -14.46 10.26 13.78
N SER A 148 -13.52 10.93 14.44
CA SER A 148 -12.76 10.39 15.57
C SER A 148 -12.78 11.36 16.75
N GLN A 149 -12.66 10.81 17.97
CA GLN A 149 -12.61 11.61 19.19
C GLN A 149 -11.39 11.22 20.02
N LEU A 150 -10.76 12.23 20.61
CA LEU A 150 -9.72 12.06 21.61
C LEU A 150 -10.34 12.19 23.01
N ILE A 151 -10.31 11.11 23.79
CA ILE A 151 -10.90 11.06 25.13
C ILE A 151 -9.80 10.90 26.16
N THR A 152 -9.78 11.79 27.16
CA THR A 152 -8.87 11.72 28.31
C THR A 152 -9.27 10.56 29.22
N ILE A 153 -8.36 9.66 29.58
CA ILE A 153 -8.65 8.52 30.44
C ILE A 153 -8.82 8.96 31.91
N PRO A 154 -7.86 9.69 32.52
CA PRO A 154 -7.99 10.08 33.93
C PRO A 154 -9.25 10.91 34.19
N HIS A 155 -9.90 10.61 35.31
CA HIS A 155 -11.03 11.41 35.81
C HIS A 155 -10.55 12.79 36.25
N ALA A 156 -11.38 13.81 36.06
CA ALA A 156 -11.03 15.21 36.40
C ALA A 156 -10.57 15.40 37.86
N SER A 157 -11.03 14.56 38.78
CA SER A 157 -10.65 14.66 40.21
C SER A 157 -9.22 14.22 40.53
N VAL A 158 -8.54 13.54 39.62
CA VAL A 158 -7.17 13.06 39.80
C VAL A 158 -6.18 13.68 38.80
N GLN A 159 -6.66 14.54 37.88
CA GLN A 159 -5.80 15.28 36.97
C GLN A 159 -5.04 16.36 37.76
N THR A 160 -3.74 16.50 37.42
CA THR A 160 -2.89 17.55 37.98
C THR A 160 -2.91 18.80 37.10
N ASP A 161 -2.28 19.88 37.56
CA ASP A 161 -2.12 21.11 36.77
C ASP A 161 -1.33 20.90 35.48
N ILE A 162 -0.50 19.85 35.43
CA ILE A 162 0.28 19.47 34.22
C ILE A 162 -0.64 19.08 33.06
N ALA A 163 -1.77 18.42 33.35
CA ALA A 163 -2.78 18.07 32.33
C ALA A 163 -3.36 19.31 31.63
N HIS A 164 -3.29 20.48 32.23
CA HIS A 164 -3.76 21.76 31.70
C HIS A 164 -2.59 22.68 31.25
N SER A 165 -1.37 22.19 31.29
CA SER A 165 -0.18 22.95 30.90
C SER A 165 -0.21 23.34 29.42
N LYS A 166 0.47 24.43 29.06
CA LYS A 166 0.62 24.86 27.67
C LYS A 166 1.28 23.79 26.78
N THR A 167 2.16 23.01 27.36
CA THR A 167 2.90 21.92 26.67
C THR A 167 1.96 20.76 26.35
N GLU A 168 1.16 20.31 27.33
CA GLU A 168 0.16 19.25 27.10
C GLU A 168 -0.86 19.65 26.04
N LEU A 169 -1.34 20.91 26.10
CA LEU A 169 -2.27 21.46 25.08
C LEU A 169 -1.62 21.53 23.69
N ARG A 170 -0.32 21.85 23.62
CA ARG A 170 0.43 21.84 22.35
C ARG A 170 0.48 20.43 21.78
N TYR A 171 0.78 19.41 22.57
CA TYR A 171 0.82 18.01 22.13
C TYR A 171 -0.56 17.52 21.65
N LYS A 172 -1.63 17.82 22.39
CA LYS A 172 -3.01 17.54 21.93
C LYS A 172 -3.31 18.19 20.57
N LYS A 173 -2.90 19.45 20.39
CA LYS A 173 -3.09 20.17 19.12
C LYS A 173 -2.30 19.53 17.98
N LEU A 174 -1.05 19.11 18.23
CA LEU A 174 -0.22 18.40 17.24
C LEU A 174 -0.86 17.08 16.83
N LEU A 175 -1.30 16.25 17.77
CA LEU A 175 -1.99 15.01 17.48
C LEU A 175 -3.28 15.25 16.70
N SER A 176 -4.07 16.25 17.08
CA SER A 176 -5.31 16.64 16.39
C SER A 176 -5.08 17.21 14.99
N SER A 177 -3.85 17.60 14.64
CA SER A 177 -3.50 18.02 13.27
C SER A 177 -3.48 16.84 12.29
N VAL A 178 -3.36 15.60 12.79
CA VAL A 178 -3.50 14.39 12.00
C VAL A 178 -4.98 14.09 11.81
N ASP A 179 -5.50 14.43 10.64
CA ASP A 179 -6.90 14.25 10.31
C ASP A 179 -7.17 12.80 9.85
N LEU A 180 -7.63 11.96 10.76
CA LEU A 180 -7.95 10.55 10.47
C LEU A 180 -9.14 10.38 9.50
N THR A 181 -9.89 11.44 9.19
CA THR A 181 -10.99 11.36 8.22
C THR A 181 -10.50 11.37 6.76
N LYS A 182 -9.21 11.67 6.55
CA LYS A 182 -8.60 11.77 5.22
C LYS A 182 -7.59 10.67 4.98
N ASP A 183 -7.82 9.91 3.91
CA ASP A 183 -6.85 8.95 3.38
C ASP A 183 -6.48 7.79 4.32
N PHE A 184 -7.31 7.52 5.34
CA PHE A 184 -7.21 6.36 6.20
C PHE A 184 -8.35 5.39 5.96
N PHE A 185 -8.01 4.09 5.91
CA PHE A 185 -8.99 3.03 5.74
C PHE A 185 -8.59 1.76 6.50
N TYR A 186 -9.57 0.90 6.76
CA TYR A 186 -9.38 -0.34 7.51
C TYR A 186 -10.48 -1.36 7.20
N SER A 187 -10.27 -2.58 7.63
CA SER A 187 -11.29 -3.63 7.65
C SER A 187 -11.17 -4.45 8.94
N TYR A 188 -12.28 -4.95 9.44
CA TYR A 188 -12.27 -5.83 10.63
C TYR A 188 -11.86 -7.26 10.27
N THR A 189 -12.25 -7.72 9.10
CA THR A 189 -12.18 -9.12 8.69
C THR A 189 -11.23 -9.39 7.55
N TYR A 190 -10.77 -8.35 6.81
CA TYR A 190 -9.82 -8.46 5.71
C TYR A 190 -8.49 -7.79 6.08
N PRO A 191 -7.34 -8.50 6.02
CA PRO A 191 -6.03 -7.90 6.25
C PRO A 191 -5.64 -6.91 5.13
N ILE A 192 -6.26 -5.72 5.10
CA ILE A 192 -6.11 -4.71 4.04
C ILE A 192 -4.68 -4.16 3.93
N MET A 193 -3.84 -4.33 4.95
CA MET A 193 -2.43 -3.99 4.95
C MET A 193 -1.56 -4.96 4.12
N GLN A 194 -2.12 -6.07 3.68
CA GLN A 194 -1.44 -7.05 2.84
C GLN A 194 -2.09 -7.12 1.46
N SER A 195 -1.32 -7.58 0.45
CA SER A 195 -1.88 -7.84 -0.88
C SER A 195 -2.82 -9.05 -0.88
N LEU A 196 -3.73 -9.11 -1.86
CA LEU A 196 -4.65 -10.23 -2.02
C LEU A 196 -3.90 -11.57 -2.11
N GLN A 197 -2.82 -11.62 -2.88
CA GLN A 197 -1.97 -12.81 -3.00
C GLN A 197 -1.44 -13.27 -1.64
N LYS A 198 -0.94 -12.34 -0.82
CA LYS A 198 -0.44 -12.67 0.54
C LYS A 198 -1.56 -13.14 1.44
N ASN A 199 -2.72 -12.51 1.39
CA ASN A 199 -3.88 -12.93 2.17
C ASN A 199 -4.35 -14.35 1.83
N VAL A 200 -4.22 -14.75 0.57
CA VAL A 200 -4.55 -16.11 0.13
C VAL A 200 -3.49 -17.13 0.59
N LEU A 201 -2.21 -16.75 0.60
CA LEU A 201 -1.12 -17.63 1.01
C LEU A 201 -1.01 -17.80 2.53
N SER A 202 -1.30 -16.74 3.31
CA SER A 202 -1.13 -16.70 4.77
C SER A 202 -2.40 -17.07 5.55
N MET A 203 -3.22 -17.97 5.02
CA MET A 203 -4.45 -18.39 5.69
C MET A 203 -4.16 -19.02 7.06
N GLY A 204 -4.30 -18.23 8.12
CA GLY A 204 -4.23 -18.70 9.51
C GLY A 204 -3.31 -17.95 10.48
N GLU A 205 -2.47 -17.04 10.03
CA GLU A 205 -1.56 -16.27 10.90
C GLU A 205 -2.20 -14.95 11.37
N GLU A 206 -3.04 -14.99 12.39
CA GLU A 206 -3.70 -13.77 12.93
C GLU A 206 -2.75 -12.83 13.70
N GLY A 207 -1.63 -13.32 14.23
CA GLY A 207 -0.74 -12.57 15.12
C GLY A 207 0.07 -11.44 14.48
N MET A 208 0.37 -11.51 13.18
CA MET A 208 1.35 -10.62 12.51
C MET A 208 0.75 -9.34 11.89
N ARG A 209 -0.52 -9.04 12.10
CA ARG A 209 -1.20 -7.90 11.45
C ARG A 209 -0.51 -6.56 11.68
N TYR A 210 -0.17 -6.27 12.93
CA TYR A 210 0.36 -4.97 13.34
C TYR A 210 1.88 -4.80 13.09
N GLU A 211 2.59 -5.86 12.81
CA GLU A 211 4.01 -5.79 12.43
C GLU A 211 4.20 -5.37 10.97
N ASN A 212 3.15 -5.40 10.16
CA ASN A 212 3.19 -4.96 8.77
C ASN A 212 3.55 -3.47 8.67
N ILE A 213 4.49 -3.14 7.77
CA ILE A 213 4.98 -1.77 7.57
C ILE A 213 3.89 -0.78 7.11
N PHE A 214 2.76 -1.27 6.63
CA PHE A 214 1.63 -0.46 6.16
C PHE A 214 0.57 -0.21 7.23
N VAL A 215 0.74 -0.70 8.45
CA VAL A 215 -0.14 -0.37 9.57
C VAL A 215 0.36 0.92 10.23
N TRP A 216 -0.32 2.02 9.90
CA TRP A 216 0.08 3.35 10.35
C TRP A 216 0.07 3.50 11.87
N ASN A 217 -0.97 2.99 12.53
CA ASN A 217 -1.18 3.14 13.98
C ASN A 217 -0.65 1.97 14.82
N ALA A 218 0.31 1.22 14.32
CA ALA A 218 0.86 0.07 15.04
C ALA A 218 1.42 0.47 16.42
N PHE A 219 2.17 1.57 16.51
CA PHE A 219 2.72 2.12 17.74
C PHE A 219 1.59 2.59 18.69
N LEU A 220 0.65 3.38 18.19
CA LEU A 220 -0.44 3.94 19.00
C LEU A 220 -1.36 2.87 19.61
N THR A 221 -1.40 1.67 19.06
CA THR A 221 -2.24 0.56 19.57
C THR A 221 -1.47 -0.45 20.41
N GLU A 222 -0.14 -0.35 20.47
CA GLU A 222 0.73 -1.34 21.12
C GLU A 222 0.42 -1.51 22.60
N SER A 223 0.24 -0.42 23.32
CA SER A 223 -0.06 -0.44 24.76
C SER A 223 -1.34 -1.19 25.09
N ILE A 224 -2.37 -1.14 24.22
CA ILE A 224 -3.63 -1.86 24.42
C ILE A 224 -3.47 -3.32 24.04
N ARG A 225 -2.87 -3.59 22.88
CA ARG A 225 -2.67 -4.96 22.37
C ARG A 225 -1.82 -5.81 23.31
N SER A 226 -0.75 -5.24 23.86
CA SER A 226 0.13 -5.94 24.82
C SER A 226 -0.59 -6.28 26.10
N ARG A 227 -1.42 -5.36 26.64
CA ARG A 227 -2.16 -5.60 27.89
C ARG A 227 -3.30 -6.58 27.73
N CYS A 228 -4.00 -6.53 26.59
CA CYS A 228 -5.11 -7.44 26.29
C CYS A 228 -4.63 -8.78 25.70
N ASN A 229 -3.39 -8.86 25.24
CA ASN A 229 -2.84 -9.99 24.50
C ASN A 229 -3.70 -10.42 23.28
N ASN A 230 -4.38 -9.45 22.66
CA ASN A 230 -5.19 -9.65 21.46
C ASN A 230 -5.38 -8.34 20.68
N THR A 231 -6.01 -8.40 19.52
CA THR A 231 -6.20 -7.28 18.60
C THR A 231 -7.66 -6.89 18.38
N ILE A 232 -8.61 -7.53 19.08
CA ILE A 232 -10.06 -7.38 18.80
C ILE A 232 -10.62 -6.00 19.17
N TRP A 233 -9.95 -5.26 20.04
CA TRP A 233 -10.36 -3.93 20.52
C TRP A 233 -9.86 -2.80 19.62
N THR A 234 -8.82 -3.07 18.85
CA THR A 234 -8.13 -2.07 18.05
C THR A 234 -8.41 -2.28 16.55
N ILE A 235 -8.29 -1.21 15.78
CA ILE A 235 -8.36 -1.26 14.32
C ILE A 235 -6.98 -0.99 13.72
N ALA A 236 -6.60 -1.77 12.72
CA ALA A 236 -5.35 -1.57 11.98
C ALA A 236 -5.60 -0.58 10.84
N LEU A 237 -5.12 0.65 10.98
CA LEU A 237 -5.29 1.71 9.99
C LEU A 237 -4.22 1.65 8.92
N VAL A 238 -4.63 1.70 7.67
CA VAL A 238 -3.75 1.89 6.52
C VAL A 238 -3.89 3.33 6.04
N HIS A 239 -2.74 4.01 5.86
CA HIS A 239 -2.68 5.32 5.25
C HIS A 239 -2.33 5.19 3.77
N GLY A 240 -3.15 5.81 2.90
CA GLY A 240 -2.97 5.72 1.46
C GLY A 240 -4.21 6.13 0.68
N HIS A 241 -4.63 5.30 -0.28
CA HIS A 241 -5.82 5.56 -1.09
C HIS A 241 -6.56 4.26 -1.37
N PHE A 242 -7.88 4.30 -1.32
CA PHE A 242 -8.75 3.21 -1.71
C PHE A 242 -9.86 3.73 -2.64
N LYS A 243 -9.98 3.14 -3.82
CA LYS A 243 -11.08 3.41 -4.74
C LYS A 243 -11.52 2.11 -5.41
N GLN A 244 -12.83 1.92 -5.54
CA GLN A 244 -13.43 0.76 -6.19
C GLN A 244 -14.45 1.22 -7.22
N HIS A 245 -14.38 0.65 -8.43
CA HIS A 245 -15.37 0.84 -9.49
C HIS A 245 -15.95 -0.50 -9.90
N ARG A 246 -17.25 -0.53 -10.11
CA ARG A 246 -17.94 -1.62 -10.80
C ARG A 246 -18.02 -1.29 -12.28
N LEU A 247 -17.63 -2.24 -13.09
CA LEU A 247 -17.57 -2.14 -14.54
C LEU A 247 -18.26 -3.34 -15.16
N SER A 248 -18.72 -3.20 -16.41
CA SER A 248 -19.36 -4.29 -17.14
C SER A 248 -18.73 -4.46 -18.51
N VAL A 249 -18.54 -5.71 -18.93
CA VAL A 249 -18.09 -6.10 -20.27
C VAL A 249 -18.99 -7.20 -20.80
N PHE A 250 -19.62 -6.98 -21.95
CA PHE A 250 -20.54 -7.94 -22.57
C PHE A 250 -21.60 -8.48 -21.61
N GLY A 251 -22.14 -7.62 -20.74
CA GLY A 251 -23.17 -7.97 -19.78
C GLY A 251 -22.67 -8.71 -18.53
N ARG A 252 -21.36 -8.90 -18.37
CA ARG A 252 -20.75 -9.47 -17.16
C ARG A 252 -20.17 -8.37 -16.30
N ASP A 253 -20.55 -8.36 -15.03
CA ASP A 253 -20.10 -7.38 -14.06
C ASP A 253 -18.84 -7.83 -13.33
N PHE A 254 -17.91 -6.91 -13.18
CA PHE A 254 -16.70 -7.09 -12.39
C PHE A 254 -16.37 -5.81 -11.64
N SER A 255 -15.61 -5.93 -10.58
CA SER A 255 -15.10 -4.77 -9.86
C SER A 255 -13.59 -4.64 -9.98
N VAL A 256 -13.14 -3.40 -10.12
CA VAL A 256 -11.72 -3.03 -10.04
C VAL A 256 -11.52 -2.22 -8.78
N SER A 257 -10.61 -2.68 -7.91
CA SER A 257 -10.20 -1.95 -6.72
C SER A 257 -8.75 -1.51 -6.87
N LEU A 258 -8.49 -0.23 -6.65
CA LEU A 258 -7.15 0.35 -6.61
C LEU A 258 -6.85 0.77 -5.18
N ILE A 259 -5.77 0.20 -4.63
CA ILE A 259 -5.35 0.39 -3.25
C ILE A 259 -3.92 0.89 -3.25
N SER A 260 -3.65 2.00 -2.58
CA SER A 260 -2.28 2.36 -2.24
C SER A 260 -2.07 2.30 -0.74
N ARG A 261 -0.92 1.74 -0.33
CA ARG A 261 -0.52 1.56 1.07
C ARG A 261 0.81 2.26 1.29
N ARG A 262 0.82 3.26 2.13
CA ARG A 262 2.02 4.01 2.46
C ARG A 262 2.72 3.38 3.64
N SER A 263 4.03 3.21 3.53
CA SER A 263 4.85 2.74 4.64
C SER A 263 4.81 3.71 5.82
N ARG A 264 4.70 3.18 7.05
CA ARG A 264 4.78 3.95 8.29
C ARG A 264 6.21 4.43 8.59
N HIS A 265 7.21 3.85 7.93
CA HIS A 265 8.61 4.23 8.10
C HIS A 265 8.93 5.36 7.14
N PHE A 266 9.25 6.53 7.68
CA PHE A 266 9.77 7.64 6.91
C PHE A 266 11.29 7.56 6.86
N ALA A 267 11.89 7.76 5.68
CA ALA A 267 13.32 7.95 5.59
C ALA A 267 13.70 9.23 6.35
N GLY A 268 14.65 9.13 7.27
CA GLY A 268 15.18 10.28 8.00
C GLY A 268 14.76 10.44 9.44
N THR A 269 13.83 9.65 9.97
CA THR A 269 13.78 9.50 11.41
C THR A 269 15.00 8.69 11.83
N ARG A 270 16.04 9.35 12.32
CA ARG A 270 17.03 8.69 13.15
C ARG A 270 16.29 8.14 14.36
N GLU A 271 16.13 6.84 14.45
CA GLU A 271 15.91 6.20 15.73
C GLU A 271 17.23 6.40 16.50
N GLY A 272 17.21 7.42 17.38
CA GLY A 272 18.42 7.87 18.04
C GLY A 272 19.01 6.78 18.93
N SER A 273 20.29 6.54 18.77
CA SER A 273 21.16 6.34 19.90
C SER A 273 21.18 7.67 20.69
N LYS A 274 21.05 7.60 22.02
CA LYS A 274 20.92 8.75 22.93
C LYS A 274 22.12 9.76 22.93
N GLU A 275 23.04 9.68 21.98
CA GLU A 275 24.28 10.45 21.96
C GLU A 275 24.36 11.52 20.86
N ASP A 276 23.38 11.61 19.93
CA ASP A 276 23.39 12.62 18.86
C ASP A 276 22.10 13.44 18.88
N GLU A 277 21.89 14.29 19.86
CA GLU A 277 20.74 15.21 20.01
C GLU A 277 20.72 16.40 19.02
N GLN A 278 21.64 16.49 18.09
CA GLN A 278 21.70 17.62 17.14
C GLN A 278 21.45 17.17 15.70
N GLN A 279 20.30 17.58 15.17
CA GLN A 279 19.83 17.50 13.78
C GLN A 279 19.04 16.24 13.36
N THR A 280 17.83 16.11 13.89
CA THR A 280 16.76 15.36 13.21
C THR A 280 16.11 16.24 12.16
N SER A 281 16.66 16.33 10.96
CA SER A 281 15.97 16.97 9.85
C SER A 281 15.02 15.96 9.18
N TYR A 282 13.76 16.38 8.96
CA TYR A 282 12.76 15.65 8.20
C TYR A 282 13.25 15.43 6.77
N LEU A 283 13.76 14.23 6.49
CA LEU A 283 14.23 13.88 5.15
C LEU A 283 13.06 13.40 4.30
N LYS A 284 12.54 14.28 3.45
CA LYS A 284 11.53 13.94 2.43
C LYS A 284 12.10 13.11 1.28
N ARG A 285 13.39 12.83 1.26
CA ARG A 285 14.13 12.21 0.16
C ARG A 285 15.08 11.16 0.69
N GLY A 286 15.48 10.27 -0.20
CA GLY A 286 16.58 9.35 0.05
C GLY A 286 16.20 8.13 0.89
N VAL A 287 17.20 7.55 1.50
CA VAL A 287 17.17 6.33 2.30
C VAL A 287 17.75 6.60 3.68
N ASN A 288 17.32 5.85 4.69
CA ASN A 288 17.97 5.82 6.02
C ASN A 288 18.88 4.58 6.15
N ASP A 289 19.63 4.50 7.27
CA ASP A 289 20.59 3.42 7.54
C ASP A 289 19.96 2.02 7.59
N ARG A 290 18.62 1.91 7.75
CA ARG A 290 17.88 0.65 7.74
C ARG A 290 17.30 0.28 6.37
N GLY A 291 17.70 0.98 5.30
CA GLY A 291 17.19 0.74 3.96
C GLY A 291 15.75 1.22 3.72
N ARG A 292 15.17 2.03 4.62
CA ARG A 292 13.83 2.59 4.43
C ARG A 292 13.93 3.87 3.61
N VAL A 293 13.06 4.00 2.60
CA VAL A 293 13.07 5.16 1.68
C VAL A 293 11.89 6.08 1.94
N ALA A 294 12.08 7.36 1.62
CA ALA A 294 10.99 8.32 1.63
C ALA A 294 9.95 7.98 0.56
N ASN A 295 8.69 8.29 0.85
CA ASN A 295 7.54 8.09 -0.06
C ASN A 295 7.43 6.64 -0.60
N ASP A 296 7.70 5.65 0.27
CA ASP A 296 7.58 4.22 -0.02
C ASP A 296 6.10 3.83 -0.02
N VAL A 297 5.55 3.53 -1.19
CA VAL A 297 4.13 3.21 -1.38
C VAL A 297 3.97 1.98 -2.26
N GLU A 298 3.22 1.01 -1.74
CA GLU A 298 2.72 -0.13 -2.49
C GLU A 298 1.40 0.25 -3.18
N THR A 299 1.26 -0.08 -4.45
CA THR A 299 0.01 0.06 -5.20
C THR A 299 -0.46 -1.30 -5.67
N GLU A 300 -1.67 -1.69 -5.30
CA GLU A 300 -2.30 -2.95 -5.71
C GLU A 300 -3.56 -2.66 -6.52
N GLN A 301 -3.70 -3.36 -7.65
CA GLN A 301 -4.88 -3.37 -8.49
C GLN A 301 -5.52 -4.74 -8.41
N ILE A 302 -6.74 -4.82 -7.87
CA ILE A 302 -7.51 -6.06 -7.72
C ILE A 302 -8.67 -6.05 -8.70
N VAL A 303 -8.88 -7.16 -9.40
CA VAL A 303 -10.05 -7.40 -10.26
C VAL A 303 -10.82 -8.60 -9.72
N LEU A 304 -12.11 -8.42 -9.45
CA LEU A 304 -13.01 -9.44 -8.91
C LEU A 304 -14.19 -9.64 -9.86
N ASP A 305 -14.50 -10.88 -10.18
CA ASP A 305 -15.70 -11.27 -10.91
C ASP A 305 -16.90 -11.25 -9.93
N GLU A 306 -17.90 -10.43 -10.21
CA GLU A 306 -19.07 -10.27 -9.33
C GLU A 306 -20.23 -11.22 -9.70
N GLU A 307 -20.18 -11.89 -10.85
CA GLU A 307 -21.27 -12.72 -11.37
C GLU A 307 -21.58 -13.95 -10.49
N ALA A 308 -20.58 -14.46 -9.78
CA ALA A 308 -20.71 -15.67 -8.96
C ALA A 308 -21.22 -15.43 -7.53
N GLY A 309 -21.56 -14.20 -7.15
CA GLY A 309 -21.98 -13.85 -5.78
C GLY A 309 -20.91 -14.22 -4.74
N SER A 310 -20.56 -13.30 -3.85
CA SER A 310 -19.64 -13.47 -2.72
C SER A 310 -18.52 -14.53 -2.87
N CYS A 311 -17.34 -14.11 -3.34
CA CYS A 311 -16.04 -14.80 -3.23
C CYS A 311 -15.89 -16.19 -3.90
N LYS A 312 -16.85 -16.66 -4.66
CA LYS A 312 -16.70 -17.86 -5.51
C LYS A 312 -16.22 -17.51 -6.92
N GLY A 313 -16.21 -16.22 -7.27
CA GLY A 313 -15.75 -15.71 -8.55
C GLY A 313 -14.24 -15.77 -8.71
N LYS A 314 -13.81 -15.60 -9.96
CA LYS A 314 -12.39 -15.47 -10.28
C LYS A 314 -11.87 -14.15 -9.73
N MET A 315 -10.66 -14.16 -9.20
CA MET A 315 -9.99 -12.97 -8.67
C MET A 315 -8.57 -12.87 -9.20
N SER A 316 -8.13 -11.65 -9.38
CA SER A 316 -6.77 -11.34 -9.84
C SER A 316 -6.24 -10.11 -9.14
N SER A 317 -4.94 -10.07 -8.83
CA SER A 317 -4.28 -8.87 -8.34
C SER A 317 -2.90 -8.70 -8.92
N VAL A 318 -2.47 -7.45 -9.00
CA VAL A 318 -1.10 -7.08 -9.38
C VAL A 318 -0.60 -5.98 -8.47
N VAL A 319 0.65 -6.09 -8.04
CA VAL A 319 1.32 -5.16 -7.14
C VAL A 319 2.45 -4.46 -7.87
N GLN A 320 2.59 -3.16 -7.64
CA GLN A 320 3.71 -2.33 -8.07
C GLN A 320 4.13 -1.38 -6.96
N MET A 321 5.37 -0.89 -7.00
CA MET A 321 5.94 -0.05 -5.96
C MET A 321 6.34 1.33 -6.49
N ARG A 322 6.33 2.32 -5.62
CA ARG A 322 7.01 3.62 -5.81
C ARG A 322 7.78 3.98 -4.56
N GLY A 323 8.85 4.74 -4.73
CA GLY A 323 9.63 5.22 -3.60
C GLY A 323 10.80 6.11 -4.05
N SER A 324 11.34 6.87 -3.13
CA SER A 324 12.52 7.71 -3.38
C SER A 324 13.72 6.86 -3.83
N ILE A 325 14.66 7.47 -4.53
CA ILE A 325 15.92 6.82 -4.90
C ILE A 325 16.65 6.43 -3.62
N PRO A 326 17.04 5.15 -3.46
CA PRO A 326 17.57 4.62 -2.21
C PRO A 326 19.07 4.95 -2.02
N LEU A 327 19.40 6.24 -2.02
CA LEU A 327 20.72 6.80 -1.71
C LEU A 327 20.58 7.82 -0.58
N PHE A 328 21.67 8.16 0.08
CA PHE A 328 21.70 9.25 1.06
C PHE A 328 21.72 10.59 0.35
N TRP A 329 20.56 11.19 0.14
CA TRP A 329 20.44 12.49 -0.51
C TRP A 329 19.29 13.30 0.06
N SER A 330 19.43 14.63 -0.03
CA SER A 330 18.41 15.57 0.39
C SER A 330 18.19 16.67 -0.64
N GLN A 331 17.12 17.40 -0.41
CA GLN A 331 16.74 18.57 -1.18
C GLN A 331 16.04 19.55 -0.22
N GLU A 332 16.77 20.54 0.26
CA GLU A 332 16.25 21.47 1.25
C GLU A 332 15.52 22.62 0.56
N ALA A 333 14.21 22.66 0.77
CA ALA A 333 13.40 23.79 0.31
C ALA A 333 13.68 25.01 1.19
N SER A 334 14.21 26.08 0.61
CA SER A 334 14.34 27.37 1.29
C SER A 334 13.32 28.37 0.78
N ARG A 335 12.98 29.38 1.59
CA ARG A 335 12.09 30.48 1.21
C ARG A 335 12.55 31.22 -0.06
N PHE A 336 13.85 31.13 -0.36
CA PHE A 336 14.50 31.84 -1.47
C PHE A 336 14.77 30.97 -2.69
N SER A 337 14.66 29.64 -2.57
CA SER A 337 14.93 28.72 -3.68
C SER A 337 13.79 27.73 -3.90
N PRO A 338 12.86 28.02 -4.85
CA PRO A 338 11.75 27.15 -5.17
C PRO A 338 12.19 25.84 -5.87
N LYS A 339 13.44 25.77 -6.34
CA LYS A 339 14.05 24.58 -6.94
C LYS A 339 15.40 24.34 -6.28
N PRO A 340 15.43 23.83 -5.04
CA PRO A 340 16.67 23.63 -4.30
C PRO A 340 17.58 22.61 -4.98
N ASP A 341 18.86 22.72 -4.72
CA ASP A 341 19.84 21.78 -5.24
C ASP A 341 19.71 20.42 -4.56
N ILE A 342 20.16 19.37 -5.25
CA ILE A 342 20.25 18.02 -4.72
C ILE A 342 21.60 17.87 -4.08
N ILE A 343 21.61 17.44 -2.82
CA ILE A 343 22.80 17.23 -2.01
C ILE A 343 22.94 15.74 -1.74
N LEU A 344 24.06 15.13 -2.14
CA LEU A 344 24.45 13.80 -1.68
C LEU A 344 25.06 13.97 -0.29
N GLN A 345 24.36 13.50 0.74
CA GLN A 345 24.67 13.82 2.14
C GLN A 345 25.84 13.02 2.70
N ARG A 346 25.96 11.76 2.26
CA ARG A 346 26.91 10.81 2.83
C ARG A 346 27.48 9.94 1.72
N TYR A 347 28.77 9.72 1.77
CA TYR A 347 29.44 8.73 0.95
C TYR A 347 29.23 7.33 1.56
N ASP A 348 28.64 6.42 0.77
CA ASP A 348 28.41 5.02 1.12
C ASP A 348 29.08 4.13 0.07
N PRO A 349 30.36 3.77 0.27
CA PRO A 349 31.17 3.09 -0.75
C PRO A 349 30.67 1.67 -1.05
N THR A 350 29.95 1.06 -0.14
CA THR A 350 29.40 -0.30 -0.25
C THR A 350 27.91 -0.33 -0.54
N TYR A 351 27.27 0.84 -0.61
CA TYR A 351 25.82 0.98 -0.84
C TYR A 351 24.97 0.10 0.07
N GLU A 352 25.35 -0.03 1.34
CA GLU A 352 24.71 -0.97 2.28
C GLU A 352 23.23 -0.62 2.50
N ALA A 353 22.90 0.66 2.68
CA ALA A 353 21.51 1.08 2.81
C ALA A 353 20.67 0.79 1.55
N THR A 354 21.26 0.95 0.36
CA THR A 354 20.63 0.61 -0.92
C THR A 354 20.41 -0.90 -1.02
N LYS A 355 21.39 -1.69 -0.63
CA LYS A 355 21.32 -3.16 -0.58
C LYS A 355 20.21 -3.64 0.36
N LEU A 356 20.14 -3.12 1.58
CA LEU A 356 19.09 -3.42 2.55
C LEU A 356 17.69 -3.11 1.98
N HIS A 357 17.54 -2.00 1.25
CA HIS A 357 16.30 -1.64 0.61
C HIS A 357 15.85 -2.68 -0.41
N PHE A 358 16.72 -3.10 -1.31
CA PHE A 358 16.39 -4.09 -2.34
C PHE A 358 16.20 -5.49 -1.78
N GLN A 359 16.95 -5.86 -0.73
CA GLN A 359 16.73 -7.11 -0.01
C GLN A 359 15.33 -7.15 0.66
N ASP A 360 14.89 -6.04 1.26
CA ASP A 360 13.53 -5.93 1.83
C ASP A 360 12.45 -6.07 0.73
N LEU A 361 12.66 -5.48 -0.44
CA LEU A 361 11.76 -5.65 -1.59
C LEU A 361 11.73 -7.11 -2.07
N ALA A 362 12.88 -7.75 -2.23
CA ALA A 362 12.97 -9.15 -2.65
C ALA A 362 12.30 -10.08 -1.63
N LYS A 363 12.47 -9.82 -0.33
CA LYS A 363 11.78 -10.56 0.74
C LYS A 363 10.25 -10.39 0.67
N ARG A 364 9.77 -9.20 0.31
CA ARG A 364 8.32 -8.91 0.25
C ARG A 364 7.65 -9.42 -1.00
N TYR A 365 8.32 -9.37 -2.16
CA TYR A 365 7.70 -9.60 -3.46
C TYR A 365 8.37 -10.71 -4.28
N GLY A 366 9.51 -11.22 -3.85
CA GLY A 366 10.34 -12.13 -4.67
C GLY A 366 11.15 -11.39 -5.72
N ASN A 367 11.74 -12.15 -6.63
CA ASN A 367 12.50 -11.64 -7.76
C ASN A 367 11.77 -11.91 -9.09
N PRO A 368 12.06 -11.15 -10.15
CA PRO A 368 13.04 -10.06 -10.25
C PRO A 368 12.53 -8.72 -9.68
N ILE A 369 13.43 -7.89 -9.18
CA ILE A 369 13.14 -6.48 -8.89
C ILE A 369 13.51 -5.64 -10.12
N ILE A 370 12.51 -4.99 -10.70
CA ILE A 370 12.65 -4.14 -11.88
C ILE A 370 12.55 -2.68 -11.45
N VAL A 371 13.61 -1.92 -11.67
CA VAL A 371 13.67 -0.50 -11.29
C VAL A 371 13.46 0.37 -12.52
N LEU A 372 12.37 1.12 -12.55
CA LEU A 372 12.09 2.13 -13.58
C LEU A 372 12.43 3.52 -13.05
N ASN A 373 13.53 4.10 -13.53
CA ASN A 373 14.02 5.40 -13.11
C ASN A 373 13.63 6.50 -14.10
N LEU A 374 12.79 7.46 -13.69
CA LEU A 374 12.18 8.50 -14.50
C LEU A 374 12.84 9.89 -14.35
N ILE A 375 14.06 9.96 -13.82
CA ILE A 375 14.76 11.23 -13.65
C ILE A 375 15.39 11.71 -14.96
N LYS A 376 15.73 13.01 -15.01
CA LYS A 376 16.27 13.64 -16.22
C LYS A 376 17.66 13.17 -16.55
N THR A 377 17.96 13.08 -17.86
CA THR A 377 19.29 12.78 -18.40
C THR A 377 20.08 14.03 -18.73
N VAL A 378 19.41 15.12 -19.11
CA VAL A 378 20.03 16.39 -19.53
C VAL A 378 19.43 17.54 -18.76
N GLU A 379 20.26 18.35 -18.14
CA GLU A 379 19.89 19.57 -17.42
C GLU A 379 20.94 20.68 -17.64
N LYS A 380 20.49 21.95 -17.62
CA LYS A 380 21.41 23.11 -17.66
C LYS A 380 22.31 23.17 -16.40
N ARG A 381 21.76 22.76 -15.25
CA ARG A 381 22.51 22.58 -13.98
C ARG A 381 22.40 21.12 -13.59
N PRO A 382 23.51 20.40 -13.34
CA PRO A 382 23.52 18.95 -13.13
C PRO A 382 23.01 18.56 -11.73
N ARG A 383 21.70 18.61 -11.52
CA ARG A 383 21.04 18.22 -10.27
C ARG A 383 20.59 16.76 -10.30
N GLU A 384 19.58 16.46 -11.13
CA GLU A 384 19.06 15.09 -11.29
C GLU A 384 20.12 14.15 -11.90
N MET A 385 21.00 14.68 -12.78
CA MET A 385 22.07 13.91 -13.41
C MET A 385 23.08 13.33 -12.43
N MET A 386 23.45 14.08 -11.37
CA MET A 386 24.37 13.57 -10.34
C MET A 386 23.74 12.38 -9.59
N LEU A 387 22.50 12.53 -9.20
CA LEU A 387 21.75 11.47 -8.52
C LEU A 387 21.55 10.25 -9.42
N ARG A 388 21.29 10.47 -10.72
CA ARG A 388 21.22 9.40 -11.71
C ARG A 388 22.50 8.59 -11.78
N ARG A 389 23.64 9.28 -11.93
CA ARG A 389 24.95 8.65 -12.05
C ARG A 389 25.26 7.81 -10.82
N GLU A 390 25.03 8.37 -9.64
CA GLU A 390 25.29 7.67 -8.39
C GLU A 390 24.38 6.46 -8.20
N PHE A 391 23.10 6.58 -8.56
CA PHE A 391 22.17 5.43 -8.49
C PHE A 391 22.53 4.34 -9.51
N THR A 392 23.02 4.71 -10.68
CA THR A 392 23.54 3.76 -11.68
C THR A 392 24.75 3.01 -11.14
N ASN A 393 25.69 3.72 -10.49
CA ASN A 393 26.87 3.11 -9.86
C ASN A 393 26.45 2.14 -8.75
N ALA A 394 25.48 2.53 -7.91
CA ALA A 394 24.97 1.68 -6.83
C ALA A 394 24.38 0.37 -7.38
N VAL A 395 23.53 0.44 -8.41
CA VAL A 395 22.94 -0.76 -9.01
C VAL A 395 24.00 -1.63 -9.67
N GLY A 396 24.95 -1.01 -10.39
CA GLY A 396 26.08 -1.72 -11.00
C GLY A 396 26.93 -2.47 -9.96
N TYR A 397 27.27 -1.81 -8.85
CA TYR A 397 27.98 -2.43 -7.74
C TYR A 397 27.20 -3.59 -7.12
N LEU A 398 25.91 -3.38 -6.82
CA LEU A 398 25.07 -4.43 -6.23
C LEU A 398 24.97 -5.67 -7.14
N ASN A 399 24.84 -5.48 -8.44
CA ASN A 399 24.77 -6.59 -9.39
C ASN A 399 26.11 -7.36 -9.53
N GLN A 400 27.24 -6.79 -9.12
CA GLN A 400 28.52 -7.52 -9.05
C GLN A 400 28.57 -8.48 -7.85
N ILE A 401 27.85 -8.19 -6.76
CA ILE A 401 27.87 -8.99 -5.53
C ILE A 401 26.65 -9.88 -5.34
N LEU A 402 25.57 -9.62 -6.07
CA LEU A 402 24.36 -10.45 -6.06
C LEU A 402 24.50 -11.62 -7.04
N SER A 403 23.84 -12.75 -6.75
CA SER A 403 23.70 -13.85 -7.71
C SER A 403 22.85 -13.40 -8.92
N GLU A 404 23.08 -14.00 -10.09
CA GLU A 404 22.41 -13.60 -11.34
C GLU A 404 20.89 -13.58 -11.24
N GLU A 405 20.30 -14.54 -10.53
CA GLU A 405 18.85 -14.61 -10.29
C GLU A 405 18.30 -13.45 -9.46
N ASN A 406 19.17 -12.82 -8.65
CA ASN A 406 18.84 -11.69 -7.79
C ASN A 406 19.28 -10.33 -8.38
N HIS A 407 19.81 -10.32 -9.60
CA HIS A 407 20.23 -9.07 -10.24
C HIS A 407 19.05 -8.10 -10.39
N LEU A 408 19.32 -6.85 -10.06
CA LEU A 408 18.39 -5.74 -10.25
C LEU A 408 18.30 -5.41 -11.73
N LYS A 409 17.10 -5.44 -12.28
CA LYS A 409 16.86 -4.99 -13.66
C LYS A 409 16.63 -3.49 -13.65
N PHE A 410 17.57 -2.73 -14.21
CA PHE A 410 17.52 -1.27 -14.17
C PHE A 410 17.18 -0.68 -15.53
N ILE A 411 16.04 0.04 -15.59
CA ILE A 411 15.56 0.73 -16.78
C ILE A 411 15.59 2.23 -16.47
N HIS A 412 16.34 2.97 -17.26
CA HIS A 412 16.36 4.43 -17.18
C HIS A 412 15.67 5.05 -18.38
N TRP A 413 14.71 5.94 -18.11
CA TRP A 413 13.98 6.66 -19.15
C TRP A 413 13.69 8.11 -18.76
N ASP A 414 14.18 9.06 -19.58
CA ASP A 414 13.98 10.48 -19.34
C ASP A 414 12.54 10.91 -19.70
N PHE A 415 11.64 10.82 -18.74
CA PHE A 415 10.25 11.23 -18.92
C PHE A 415 10.11 12.66 -19.45
N HIS A 416 10.95 13.61 -19.00
CA HIS A 416 10.82 15.02 -19.34
C HIS A 416 11.20 15.32 -20.80
N LYS A 417 12.23 14.64 -21.33
CA LYS A 417 12.64 14.75 -22.72
C LYS A 417 11.51 14.31 -23.65
N PHE A 418 10.91 13.17 -23.35
CA PHE A 418 9.81 12.62 -24.16
C PHE A 418 8.49 13.37 -24.00
N ALA A 419 8.13 13.81 -22.81
CA ALA A 419 6.90 14.56 -22.57
C ALA A 419 6.88 15.93 -23.27
N LYS A 420 8.03 16.49 -23.63
CA LYS A 420 8.14 17.72 -24.42
C LYS A 420 8.01 17.52 -25.92
N SER A 421 8.21 16.33 -26.42
CA SER A 421 8.09 16.03 -27.85
C SER A 421 6.62 15.91 -28.22
N LYS A 422 6.14 16.73 -29.13
CA LYS A 422 4.76 16.70 -29.64
C LYS A 422 4.41 15.40 -30.37
N SER A 423 5.41 14.66 -30.85
CA SER A 423 5.24 13.41 -31.59
C SER A 423 5.37 12.14 -30.73
N ALA A 424 5.82 12.27 -29.48
CA ALA A 424 6.10 11.10 -28.64
C ALA A 424 4.84 10.64 -27.89
N ASN A 425 4.46 9.38 -28.08
CA ASN A 425 3.41 8.75 -27.29
C ASN A 425 3.99 8.17 -25.99
N VAL A 426 4.02 9.00 -24.94
CA VAL A 426 4.52 8.63 -23.60
C VAL A 426 3.88 7.35 -23.06
N LEU A 427 2.58 7.18 -23.27
CA LEU A 427 1.86 6.00 -22.76
C LEU A 427 2.18 4.74 -23.55
N ALA A 428 2.50 4.85 -24.85
CA ALA A 428 2.91 3.69 -25.65
C ALA A 428 4.28 3.16 -25.18
N VAL A 429 5.25 4.08 -24.92
CA VAL A 429 6.58 3.70 -24.42
C VAL A 429 6.48 3.05 -23.04
N LEU A 430 5.76 3.68 -22.12
CA LEU A 430 5.56 3.12 -20.78
C LEU A 430 4.75 1.82 -20.81
N GLY A 431 3.83 1.66 -21.77
CA GLY A 431 3.08 0.44 -22.01
C GLY A 431 3.98 -0.72 -22.47
N GLY A 432 5.00 -0.44 -23.30
CA GLY A 432 6.02 -1.42 -23.66
C GLY A 432 6.82 -1.92 -22.46
N VAL A 433 7.36 -0.98 -21.65
CA VAL A 433 8.06 -1.31 -20.41
C VAL A 433 7.15 -2.09 -19.44
N ALA A 434 5.89 -1.68 -19.31
CA ALA A 434 4.92 -2.36 -18.48
C ALA A 434 4.65 -3.80 -18.93
N SER A 435 4.54 -4.01 -20.24
CA SER A 435 4.32 -5.35 -20.81
C SER A 435 5.47 -6.29 -20.50
N GLU A 436 6.71 -5.85 -20.72
CA GLU A 436 7.90 -6.65 -20.39
C GLU A 436 8.03 -6.91 -18.89
N ALA A 437 7.76 -5.90 -18.05
CA ALA A 437 7.78 -6.09 -16.63
C ALA A 437 6.75 -7.15 -16.18
N LEU A 438 5.54 -7.13 -16.76
CA LEU A 438 4.49 -8.12 -16.48
C LEU A 438 4.84 -9.53 -17.01
N ASP A 439 5.58 -9.63 -18.12
CA ASP A 439 6.07 -10.92 -18.61
C ASP A 439 7.06 -11.56 -17.66
N LEU A 440 7.86 -10.74 -16.97
CA LEU A 440 8.86 -11.17 -16.02
C LEU A 440 8.30 -11.44 -14.61
N THR A 441 7.36 -10.61 -14.14
CA THR A 441 6.83 -10.69 -12.76
C THR A 441 5.51 -11.44 -12.66
N GLY A 442 4.76 -11.51 -13.74
CA GLY A 442 3.39 -12.04 -13.72
C GLY A 442 2.42 -11.20 -12.87
N PHE A 443 1.31 -11.81 -12.53
CA PHE A 443 0.28 -11.28 -11.62
C PHE A 443 -0.46 -12.44 -10.97
N TYR A 444 -1.09 -12.20 -9.82
CA TYR A 444 -1.91 -13.21 -9.15
C TYR A 444 -3.23 -13.44 -9.88
N TYR A 445 -3.59 -14.72 -10.04
CA TYR A 445 -4.87 -15.17 -10.57
C TYR A 445 -5.32 -16.47 -9.90
N SER A 446 -6.53 -16.49 -9.36
CA SER A 446 -7.08 -17.61 -8.58
C SER A 446 -7.65 -18.75 -9.43
N GLY A 447 -7.94 -18.49 -10.71
CA GLY A 447 -8.58 -19.46 -11.61
C GLY A 447 -7.57 -20.31 -12.37
N LYS A 448 -8.09 -21.36 -13.04
CA LYS A 448 -7.31 -22.15 -13.99
C LYS A 448 -6.94 -21.30 -15.20
N PRO A 449 -5.70 -21.37 -15.71
CA PRO A 449 -5.34 -20.66 -16.94
C PRO A 449 -6.23 -21.15 -18.09
N THR A 450 -6.90 -20.21 -18.74
CA THR A 450 -7.67 -20.50 -19.94
C THR A 450 -6.69 -20.67 -21.08
N ILE A 451 -6.52 -21.90 -21.57
CA ILE A 451 -5.76 -22.16 -22.80
C ILE A 451 -6.60 -21.62 -23.95
N VAL A 452 -6.28 -20.43 -24.43
CA VAL A 452 -6.86 -19.91 -25.67
C VAL A 452 -6.30 -20.77 -26.79
N LYS A 453 -7.08 -21.73 -27.27
CA LYS A 453 -6.79 -22.41 -28.53
C LYS A 453 -6.72 -21.33 -29.62
N LYS A 454 -5.53 -21.07 -30.16
CA LYS A 454 -5.35 -20.26 -31.36
C LYS A 454 -6.23 -20.89 -32.44
N ARG A 455 -7.37 -20.32 -32.73
CA ARG A 455 -8.14 -20.62 -33.93
C ARG A 455 -7.29 -20.09 -35.09
N ALA A 456 -6.73 -20.98 -35.85
CA ALA A 456 -6.06 -20.66 -37.10
C ALA A 456 -7.11 -20.10 -38.06
N THR A 457 -7.32 -18.80 -38.02
CA THR A 457 -8.00 -18.07 -39.07
C THR A 457 -6.92 -17.63 -40.04
N GLN A 458 -6.84 -18.35 -41.17
CA GLN A 458 -6.24 -17.81 -42.38
C GLN A 458 -6.99 -16.51 -42.70
N LEU A 459 -6.35 -15.40 -42.46
CA LEU A 459 -6.75 -14.11 -43.01
C LEU A 459 -5.54 -13.46 -43.66
N SER A 460 -5.76 -13.17 -44.93
CA SER A 460 -4.88 -12.52 -45.88
C SER A 460 -4.07 -11.37 -45.29
N ARG A 461 -2.79 -11.38 -45.66
CA ARG A 461 -1.87 -10.26 -45.51
C ARG A 461 -2.45 -9.00 -46.13
N THR A 462 -2.82 -8.04 -45.30
CA THR A 462 -2.70 -6.63 -45.67
C THR A 462 -2.02 -5.93 -44.51
N SER A 463 -0.89 -5.37 -44.85
CA SER A 463 0.04 -4.61 -44.04
C SER A 463 -0.64 -3.39 -43.42
N THR A 464 -0.29 -3.09 -42.21
CA THR A 464 0.00 -1.79 -41.61
C THR A 464 -0.52 -1.74 -40.17
N GLY A 465 0.40 -1.94 -39.28
CA GLY A 465 0.25 -1.75 -37.84
C GLY A 465 1.54 -2.18 -37.17
N ARG A 466 2.57 -1.33 -37.24
CA ARG A 466 3.83 -1.57 -36.54
C ARG A 466 3.58 -1.56 -35.05
N ASP A 467 3.59 -2.72 -34.42
CA ASP A 467 3.80 -2.83 -33.00
C ASP A 467 5.16 -2.20 -32.68
N ALA A 468 5.14 -1.10 -31.91
CA ALA A 468 6.35 -0.47 -31.42
C ALA A 468 7.01 -1.40 -30.41
N SER A 469 7.87 -2.30 -30.90
CA SER A 469 8.72 -3.12 -30.05
C SER A 469 9.82 -2.24 -29.44
N LEU A 470 10.44 -2.67 -28.35
CA LEU A 470 11.61 -1.99 -27.79
C LEU A 470 12.75 -1.79 -28.81
N ARG A 471 12.77 -2.55 -29.89
CA ARG A 471 13.68 -2.36 -31.05
C ARG A 471 13.39 -1.05 -31.78
N ASP A 472 12.11 -0.74 -32.03
CA ASP A 472 11.74 0.50 -32.71
C ASP A 472 11.98 1.72 -31.80
N LEU A 473 11.87 1.54 -30.49
CA LEU A 473 12.22 2.54 -29.50
C LEU A 473 13.73 2.82 -29.43
N ARG A 474 14.56 1.79 -29.64
CA ARG A 474 16.03 1.92 -29.75
C ARG A 474 16.47 2.67 -30.99
N ALA A 475 15.82 2.42 -32.12
CA ALA A 475 16.13 3.08 -33.40
C ALA A 475 15.72 4.57 -33.38
N ASN A 476 14.65 4.94 -32.70
CA ASN A 476 14.13 6.31 -32.69
C ASN A 476 14.56 7.18 -31.48
N SER A 477 15.12 6.60 -30.41
CA SER A 477 15.36 7.33 -29.16
C SER A 477 16.79 7.33 -28.64
N GLY A 478 17.73 6.63 -29.25
CA GLY A 478 19.18 6.72 -28.92
C GLY A 478 19.63 6.45 -27.48
N GLU A 479 18.73 6.28 -26.50
CA GLU A 479 19.08 6.25 -25.08
C GLU A 479 18.10 5.47 -24.19
N LEU A 480 17.91 4.17 -24.45
CA LEU A 480 17.41 3.27 -23.42
C LEU A 480 18.61 2.50 -22.82
N ALA A 481 19.18 3.00 -21.73
CA ALA A 481 20.30 2.35 -21.08
C ALA A 481 19.80 1.28 -20.10
N MET A 482 20.03 0.00 -20.42
CA MET A 482 19.91 -1.13 -19.49
C MET A 482 21.28 -1.40 -18.87
N ILE A 483 21.36 -1.44 -17.55
CA ILE A 483 22.59 -1.80 -16.82
C ILE A 483 22.27 -3.06 -16.00
N GLY A 484 23.01 -4.10 -16.29
CA GLY A 484 22.90 -5.37 -15.59
C GLY A 484 22.57 -6.53 -16.51
N SER A 485 23.58 -7.33 -16.73
CA SER A 485 23.69 -8.52 -17.58
C SER A 485 24.15 -8.26 -19.00
N ASN A 486 25.14 -9.07 -19.39
CA ASN A 486 25.81 -9.04 -20.67
C ASN A 486 24.83 -8.92 -21.84
N ASN A 487 25.22 -8.14 -22.86
CA ASN A 487 24.46 -7.92 -24.10
C ASN A 487 24.00 -9.21 -24.81
N ASP A 488 24.53 -10.38 -24.43
CA ASP A 488 24.24 -11.68 -25.01
C ASP A 488 22.89 -12.26 -24.61
N THR A 489 22.37 -11.94 -23.39
CA THR A 489 21.08 -12.48 -22.92
C THR A 489 19.89 -11.81 -23.62
N LEU A 490 20.02 -10.52 -23.93
CA LEU A 490 18.99 -9.80 -24.70
C LEU A 490 18.99 -10.23 -26.18
N ASN A 491 20.15 -10.52 -26.71
CA ASN A 491 20.31 -11.05 -28.08
C ASN A 491 19.87 -12.52 -28.21
N SER A 492 19.99 -13.33 -27.14
CA SER A 492 19.52 -14.73 -27.15
C SER A 492 17.98 -14.81 -27.02
N LEU A 493 17.35 -13.95 -26.23
CA LEU A 493 15.88 -13.86 -26.14
C LEU A 493 15.26 -13.35 -27.45
N MET A 494 15.98 -12.49 -28.18
CA MET A 494 15.53 -12.00 -29.51
C MET A 494 15.83 -12.93 -30.66
N LYS A 495 16.74 -13.90 -30.49
CA LYS A 495 17.05 -14.93 -31.53
C LYS A 495 16.16 -16.16 -31.44
N GLN A 496 15.46 -16.39 -30.36
CA GLN A 496 14.56 -17.54 -30.21
C GLN A 496 13.23 -17.41 -30.97
N ASP A 497 12.84 -16.21 -31.41
CA ASP A 497 11.63 -16.02 -32.23
C ASP A 497 11.80 -16.23 -33.72
N SER A 498 13.00 -16.55 -34.20
CA SER A 498 13.28 -16.69 -35.64
C SER A 498 13.72 -18.09 -36.12
N GLN A 499 13.80 -19.09 -35.24
CA GLN A 499 14.07 -20.47 -35.62
C GLN A 499 13.36 -21.45 -34.67
N SER A 500 12.13 -21.79 -34.99
CA SER A 500 11.53 -23.07 -34.59
C SER A 500 10.45 -23.48 -35.60
N ASP A 501 10.90 -23.85 -36.78
CA ASP A 501 10.26 -24.91 -37.51
C ASP A 501 11.13 -26.14 -37.30
N SER A 502 10.63 -27.07 -36.49
CA SER A 502 10.74 -28.51 -36.64
C SER A 502 10.64 -29.26 -35.30
N SER A 503 9.73 -30.21 -35.33
CA SER A 503 9.59 -31.39 -34.46
C SER A 503 9.16 -31.17 -33.01
N GLU A 504 7.83 -31.17 -32.85
CA GLU A 504 7.14 -31.58 -31.64
C GLU A 504 7.48 -33.03 -31.30
N GLN A 505 8.07 -33.21 -30.11
CA GLN A 505 7.83 -34.42 -29.34
C GLN A 505 6.95 -34.04 -28.15
N ILE A 506 5.68 -34.38 -28.29
CA ILE A 506 4.68 -34.28 -27.24
C ILE A 506 4.99 -35.37 -26.21
N SER A 507 5.58 -35.02 -25.10
CA SER A 507 5.48 -35.82 -23.90
C SER A 507 4.08 -35.61 -23.28
N LYS A 508 3.21 -36.58 -23.50
CA LYS A 508 1.99 -36.78 -22.72
C LYS A 508 2.43 -37.21 -21.32
N ASP A 509 2.36 -36.28 -20.36
CA ASP A 509 2.29 -36.67 -18.96
C ASP A 509 1.40 -35.72 -18.16
N ASN A 510 0.29 -36.31 -17.75
CA ASN A 510 -0.35 -36.29 -16.44
C ASN A 510 -1.13 -35.08 -15.95
N TYR A 511 -2.40 -35.33 -15.79
CA TYR A 511 -3.36 -34.88 -14.79
C TYR A 511 -2.75 -34.16 -13.59
N GLY A 512 -2.46 -32.87 -13.73
CA GLY A 512 -2.15 -31.95 -12.66
C GLY A 512 -3.21 -30.87 -12.59
N GLY A 513 -3.93 -30.74 -11.50
CA GLY A 513 -4.80 -29.62 -11.25
C GLY A 513 -4.02 -28.33 -11.47
N SER A 514 -4.46 -27.47 -12.41
CA SER A 514 -3.78 -26.23 -12.74
C SER A 514 -3.73 -25.34 -11.50
N ALA A 515 -2.52 -25.16 -10.95
CA ALA A 515 -2.27 -24.30 -9.81
C ALA A 515 -2.60 -22.82 -10.13
N PRO A 516 -3.00 -22.01 -9.15
CA PRO A 516 -3.15 -20.58 -9.31
C PRO A 516 -1.83 -19.95 -9.75
N ARG A 517 -1.90 -18.84 -10.51
CA ARG A 517 -0.73 -18.07 -10.89
C ARG A 517 -0.39 -17.10 -9.78
N PHE A 518 0.89 -16.92 -9.50
CA PHE A 518 1.40 -15.98 -8.51
C PHE A 518 2.29 -14.94 -9.17
N GLN A 519 2.25 -13.72 -8.66
CA GLN A 519 3.24 -12.71 -8.97
C GLN A 519 4.54 -13.04 -8.22
N SER A 520 5.67 -13.02 -8.92
CA SER A 520 7.01 -13.07 -8.34
C SER A 520 7.82 -11.88 -8.84
N GLY A 521 8.35 -11.09 -7.92
CA GLY A 521 9.01 -9.83 -8.26
C GLY A 521 8.07 -8.64 -8.34
N VAL A 522 8.63 -7.46 -8.59
CA VAL A 522 7.88 -6.20 -8.60
C VAL A 522 8.52 -5.14 -9.48
N LEU A 523 7.69 -4.35 -10.18
CA LEU A 523 8.10 -3.11 -10.81
C LEU A 523 8.14 -1.99 -9.76
N ARG A 524 9.32 -1.39 -9.56
CA ARG A 524 9.54 -0.25 -8.68
C ARG A 524 9.87 0.99 -9.48
N THR A 525 8.99 1.98 -9.45
CA THR A 525 9.15 3.25 -10.17
C THR A 525 9.66 4.34 -9.24
N ASN A 526 10.63 5.12 -9.68
CA ASN A 526 11.13 6.27 -8.94
C ASN A 526 11.35 7.51 -9.82
N CYS A 527 11.21 8.67 -9.21
CA CYS A 527 11.63 9.97 -9.72
C CYS A 527 12.06 10.83 -8.51
N ILE A 528 12.24 12.13 -8.66
CA ILE A 528 12.71 13.00 -7.57
C ILE A 528 11.72 13.05 -6.40
N ASP A 529 10.46 13.32 -6.67
CA ASP A 529 9.38 13.38 -5.67
C ASP A 529 8.47 12.15 -5.65
N CYS A 530 8.59 11.29 -6.65
CA CYS A 530 7.76 10.10 -6.85
C CYS A 530 6.24 10.41 -6.87
N LEU A 531 5.85 11.54 -7.42
CA LEU A 531 4.46 11.97 -7.52
C LEU A 531 3.96 11.92 -8.97
N ASP A 532 4.14 12.99 -9.73
CA ASP A 532 3.47 13.16 -11.04
C ASP A 532 3.96 12.17 -12.10
N ARG A 533 5.27 12.14 -12.39
CA ARG A 533 5.88 11.24 -13.39
C ARG A 533 5.62 9.78 -13.05
N THR A 534 5.78 9.43 -11.79
CA THR A 534 5.57 8.09 -11.27
C THR A 534 4.11 7.67 -11.40
N ASN A 535 3.15 8.59 -11.19
CA ASN A 535 1.74 8.26 -11.30
C ASN A 535 1.34 7.88 -12.73
N VAL A 536 1.90 8.57 -13.74
CA VAL A 536 1.69 8.23 -15.16
C VAL A 536 2.27 6.85 -15.50
N ALA A 537 3.47 6.55 -14.99
CA ALA A 537 4.09 5.23 -15.21
C ALA A 537 3.29 4.11 -14.53
N GLN A 538 2.79 4.35 -13.32
CA GLN A 538 1.95 3.38 -12.60
C GLN A 538 0.61 3.14 -13.30
N TYR A 539 0.00 4.17 -13.88
CA TYR A 539 -1.20 4.00 -14.68
C TYR A 539 -0.92 3.15 -15.94
N ALA A 540 0.17 3.42 -16.65
CA ALA A 540 0.53 2.63 -17.83
C ALA A 540 0.73 1.14 -17.50
N TYR A 541 1.38 0.85 -16.36
CA TYR A 541 1.51 -0.52 -15.85
C TYR A 541 0.16 -1.12 -15.47
N GLY A 542 -0.69 -0.37 -14.75
CA GLY A 542 -2.02 -0.80 -14.37
C GLY A 542 -2.93 -1.09 -15.56
N LEU A 543 -2.84 -0.30 -16.62
CA LEU A 543 -3.62 -0.50 -17.86
C LEU A 543 -3.18 -1.78 -18.59
N ALA A 544 -1.87 -2.00 -18.73
CA ALA A 544 -1.34 -3.23 -19.31
C ALA A 544 -1.69 -4.47 -18.48
N ALA A 545 -1.63 -4.35 -17.16
CA ALA A 545 -2.03 -5.41 -16.23
C ALA A 545 -3.53 -5.71 -16.33
N LEU A 546 -4.39 -4.67 -16.40
CA LEU A 546 -5.84 -4.86 -16.48
C LEU A 546 -6.23 -5.65 -17.73
N GLY A 547 -5.63 -5.36 -18.90
CA GLY A 547 -5.87 -6.14 -20.11
C GLY A 547 -5.56 -7.63 -19.93
N ARG A 548 -4.43 -7.96 -19.30
CA ARG A 548 -4.03 -9.35 -19.01
C ARG A 548 -4.90 -10.01 -17.93
N GLN A 549 -5.31 -9.27 -16.93
CA GLN A 549 -6.22 -9.74 -15.88
C GLN A 549 -7.59 -10.07 -16.47
N LEU A 550 -8.16 -9.20 -17.30
CA LEU A 550 -9.45 -9.44 -17.95
C LEU A 550 -9.39 -10.64 -18.92
N LEU A 551 -8.30 -10.78 -19.67
CA LEU A 551 -8.08 -11.96 -20.52
C LEU A 551 -8.03 -13.25 -19.68
N ALA A 552 -7.26 -13.27 -18.58
CA ALA A 552 -7.17 -14.44 -17.70
C ALA A 552 -8.52 -14.82 -17.08
N MET A 553 -9.36 -13.83 -16.78
CA MET A 553 -10.70 -14.02 -16.23
C MET A 553 -11.71 -14.44 -17.30
N GLY A 554 -11.37 -14.35 -18.60
CA GLY A 554 -12.28 -14.62 -19.71
C GLY A 554 -13.29 -13.51 -19.94
N LEU A 555 -12.95 -12.27 -19.57
CA LEU A 555 -13.73 -11.05 -19.77
C LEU A 555 -13.28 -10.28 -21.02
N SER A 556 -12.17 -10.66 -21.63
CA SER A 556 -11.61 -10.09 -22.86
C SER A 556 -10.98 -11.18 -23.69
N ASP A 557 -10.96 -11.02 -25.02
CA ASP A 557 -10.30 -11.93 -25.96
C ASP A 557 -8.85 -11.52 -26.25
N THR A 558 -8.44 -10.32 -25.83
CA THR A 558 -7.10 -9.77 -26.07
C THR A 558 -6.46 -9.29 -24.76
N PRO A 559 -5.13 -9.43 -24.61
CA PRO A 559 -4.42 -8.95 -23.43
C PRO A 559 -4.21 -7.42 -23.42
N LYS A 560 -4.58 -6.74 -24.51
CA LYS A 560 -4.36 -5.30 -24.69
C LYS A 560 -5.69 -4.57 -24.70
N LEU A 561 -5.84 -3.60 -23.80
CA LEU A 561 -6.99 -2.71 -23.77
C LEU A 561 -6.72 -1.49 -24.64
N ASP A 562 -7.76 -1.06 -25.38
CA ASP A 562 -7.73 0.24 -26.01
C ASP A 562 -7.71 1.33 -24.96
N ALA A 563 -6.76 2.26 -25.06
CA ALA A 563 -6.60 3.38 -24.14
C ALA A 563 -7.80 4.38 -24.18
N GLU A 564 -8.64 4.31 -25.20
CA GLU A 564 -9.80 5.19 -25.38
C GLU A 564 -11.11 4.53 -24.92
N CYS A 565 -11.10 3.24 -24.55
CA CYS A 565 -12.29 2.57 -24.07
C CYS A 565 -12.75 3.08 -22.70
N THR A 566 -14.02 2.87 -22.38
CA THR A 566 -14.62 3.30 -21.11
C THR A 566 -13.94 2.71 -19.88
N ILE A 567 -13.46 1.46 -19.98
CA ILE A 567 -12.73 0.78 -18.89
C ILE A 567 -11.39 1.45 -18.62
N ALA A 568 -10.65 1.79 -19.68
CA ALA A 568 -9.38 2.52 -19.56
C ALA A 568 -9.59 3.92 -18.99
N ALA A 569 -10.68 4.60 -19.38
CA ALA A 569 -11.05 5.91 -18.83
C ALA A 569 -11.39 5.83 -17.33
N ALA A 570 -12.14 4.82 -16.90
CA ALA A 570 -12.45 4.59 -15.49
C ALA A 570 -11.17 4.29 -14.68
N LEU A 571 -10.29 3.44 -15.21
CA LEU A 571 -9.00 3.15 -14.57
C LEU A 571 -8.12 4.42 -14.47
N MET A 572 -8.10 5.25 -15.52
CA MET A 572 -7.38 6.52 -15.52
C MET A 572 -7.87 7.44 -14.40
N GLU A 573 -9.19 7.57 -14.22
CA GLU A 573 -9.78 8.35 -13.14
C GLU A 573 -9.36 7.83 -11.76
N MET A 574 -9.31 6.50 -11.58
CA MET A 574 -8.84 5.89 -10.33
C MET A 574 -7.38 6.25 -10.04
N TYR A 575 -6.48 6.12 -11.04
CA TYR A 575 -5.06 6.47 -10.88
C TYR A 575 -4.84 7.97 -10.70
N GLN A 576 -5.64 8.82 -11.33
CA GLN A 576 -5.60 10.27 -11.10
C GLN A 576 -6.00 10.61 -9.65
N SER A 577 -7.11 10.05 -9.18
CA SER A 577 -7.57 10.23 -7.80
C SER A 577 -6.53 9.76 -6.78
N MET A 578 -5.90 8.59 -7.02
CA MET A 578 -4.81 8.08 -6.20
C MET A 578 -3.60 9.02 -6.22
N GLY A 579 -3.21 9.50 -7.42
CA GLY A 579 -2.10 10.43 -7.58
C GLY A 579 -2.32 11.74 -6.83
N ASP A 580 -3.54 12.28 -6.88
CA ASP A 580 -3.92 13.49 -6.14
C ASP A 580 -3.86 13.28 -4.63
N ALA A 581 -4.39 12.15 -4.13
CA ALA A 581 -4.34 11.81 -2.72
C ALA A 581 -2.89 11.66 -2.22
N LEU A 582 -2.06 10.90 -2.92
CA LEU A 582 -0.64 10.70 -2.56
C LEU A 582 0.16 12.01 -2.63
N ALA A 583 -0.11 12.87 -3.62
CA ALA A 583 0.53 14.17 -3.74
C ALA A 583 0.11 15.12 -2.61
N GLN A 584 -1.17 15.09 -2.21
CA GLN A 584 -1.69 15.85 -1.08
C GLN A 584 -1.05 15.40 0.24
N GLN A 585 -0.95 14.09 0.47
CA GLN A 585 -0.34 13.50 1.67
C GLN A 585 1.13 13.88 1.81
N TYR A 586 1.87 13.83 0.71
CA TYR A 586 3.32 14.06 0.70
C TYR A 586 3.71 15.52 0.51
N GLY A 587 3.08 16.23 -0.42
CA GLY A 587 3.44 17.59 -0.85
C GLY A 587 2.42 18.66 -0.48
N GLY A 588 1.31 18.32 0.20
CA GLY A 588 0.27 19.27 0.61
C GLY A 588 -0.53 19.88 -0.54
N SER A 589 -0.40 19.36 -1.78
CA SER A 589 -1.21 19.79 -2.94
C SER A 589 -1.47 18.61 -3.86
N ALA A 590 -2.57 18.66 -4.62
CA ALA A 590 -2.88 17.65 -5.63
C ALA A 590 -1.78 17.52 -6.70
N ALA A 591 -1.76 16.40 -7.41
CA ALA A 591 -0.79 16.11 -8.46
C ALA A 591 -0.89 17.07 -9.65
N HIS A 592 0.24 17.28 -10.35
CA HIS A 592 0.29 17.98 -11.62
C HIS A 592 0.11 16.96 -12.75
N ASN A 593 -1.12 16.77 -13.21
CA ASN A 593 -1.46 15.76 -14.22
C ASN A 593 -1.49 16.39 -15.62
N THR A 594 -0.35 16.76 -16.18
CA THR A 594 -0.27 17.41 -17.52
C THR A 594 -0.49 16.42 -18.67
N VAL A 595 -0.18 15.14 -18.49
CA VAL A 595 -0.25 14.13 -19.56
C VAL A 595 -1.66 13.56 -19.74
N PHE A 596 -2.47 13.50 -18.68
CA PHE A 596 -3.83 12.97 -18.73
C PHE A 596 -4.85 13.89 -19.41
N PRO A 597 -4.85 15.23 -19.20
CA PRO A 597 -5.80 16.15 -19.84
C PRO A 597 -5.60 16.31 -21.35
N GLU A 598 -4.38 16.16 -21.87
CA GLU A 598 -4.09 16.31 -23.31
C GLU A 598 -4.90 15.35 -24.18
N ARG A 599 -5.10 14.11 -23.70
CA ARG A 599 -5.90 13.11 -24.43
C ARG A 599 -7.41 13.36 -24.38
N GLN A 600 -7.90 14.12 -23.39
CA GLN A 600 -9.32 14.44 -23.27
C GLN A 600 -9.73 15.74 -23.99
N GLY A 601 -8.83 16.40 -24.71
CA GLY A 601 -9.10 17.65 -25.41
C GLY A 601 -9.52 18.83 -24.51
N LYS A 602 -9.29 18.75 -23.20
CA LYS A 602 -9.78 19.71 -22.19
C LYS A 602 -8.77 20.78 -21.80
N TRP A 603 -7.86 21.17 -22.69
CA TRP A 603 -6.94 22.30 -22.45
C TRP A 603 -7.69 23.63 -22.54
N LYS A 604 -8.19 24.11 -21.40
CA LYS A 604 -8.69 25.49 -21.27
C LYS A 604 -7.69 26.30 -20.44
N ALA A 605 -7.62 27.63 -20.70
CA ALA A 605 -6.76 28.56 -19.96
C ALA A 605 -6.93 28.46 -18.43
N THR A 606 -8.10 28.05 -17.95
CA THR A 606 -8.40 27.75 -16.54
C THR A 606 -7.54 26.61 -15.96
N THR A 607 -7.02 25.69 -16.78
CA THR A 607 -6.18 24.59 -16.33
C THR A 607 -4.78 25.07 -15.97
N GLN A 608 -4.20 26.00 -16.74
CA GLN A 608 -2.88 26.59 -16.45
C GLN A 608 -2.88 27.37 -15.14
N SER A 609 -3.93 28.14 -14.88
CA SER A 609 -4.07 28.89 -13.62
C SER A 609 -4.20 27.97 -12.41
N ARG A 610 -4.94 26.85 -12.55
CA ARG A 610 -5.05 25.83 -11.49
C ARG A 610 -3.71 25.13 -11.22
N GLU A 611 -2.94 24.77 -12.25
CA GLU A 611 -1.62 24.17 -12.09
C GLU A 611 -0.62 25.14 -11.44
N PHE A 612 -0.69 26.42 -11.75
CA PHE A 612 0.11 27.45 -11.09
C PHE A 612 -0.24 27.58 -9.60
N LEU A 613 -1.53 27.60 -9.25
CA LEU A 613 -1.97 27.62 -7.85
C LEU A 613 -1.57 26.35 -7.08
N LYS A 614 -1.62 25.18 -7.71
CA LYS A 614 -1.11 23.94 -7.11
C LYS A 614 0.40 24.02 -6.82
N SER A 615 1.18 24.60 -7.74
CA SER A 615 2.62 24.82 -7.55
C SER A 615 2.90 25.75 -6.38
N ILE A 616 2.17 26.85 -6.26
CA ILE A 616 2.28 27.80 -5.13
C ILE A 616 1.92 27.10 -3.81
N LYS A 617 0.80 26.35 -3.78
CA LYS A 617 0.35 25.63 -2.59
C LYS A 617 1.37 24.57 -2.14
N ARG A 618 1.95 23.82 -3.09
CA ARG A 618 3.01 22.84 -2.81
C ARG A 618 4.27 23.53 -2.28
N TYR A 619 4.66 24.65 -2.85
CA TYR A 619 5.78 25.46 -2.37
C TYR A 619 5.55 25.95 -0.94
N TYR A 620 4.37 26.53 -0.67
CA TYR A 620 3.99 26.98 0.67
C TYR A 620 4.00 25.86 1.69
N SER A 621 3.39 24.72 1.37
CA SER A 621 3.40 23.53 2.24
C SER A 621 4.84 23.09 2.57
N ASN A 622 5.71 23.01 1.56
CA ASN A 622 7.10 22.59 1.75
C ASN A 622 7.94 23.60 2.57
N ALA A 623 7.63 24.91 2.45
CA ALA A 623 8.43 25.94 3.10
C ALA A 623 7.97 26.26 4.54
N TYR A 624 6.70 26.04 4.87
CA TYR A 624 6.09 26.53 6.12
C TYR A 624 5.44 25.44 6.98
N THR A 625 4.85 24.38 6.39
CA THR A 625 4.11 23.38 7.17
C THR A 625 4.92 22.14 7.50
N ASP A 626 6.11 21.99 6.94
CA ASP A 626 6.93 20.79 7.16
C ASP A 626 7.49 20.71 8.57
N GLY A 627 7.79 21.84 9.22
CA GLY A 627 8.22 21.90 10.61
C GLY A 627 7.13 21.37 11.57
N GLU A 628 5.86 21.79 11.38
CA GLU A 628 4.76 21.30 12.20
C GLU A 628 4.50 19.80 12.01
N LYS A 629 4.67 19.31 10.77
CA LYS A 629 4.57 17.87 10.48
C LYS A 629 5.69 17.08 11.16
N GLN A 630 6.92 17.64 11.20
CA GLN A 630 8.04 17.04 11.90
C GLN A 630 7.78 16.97 13.39
N ASP A 631 7.28 18.04 13.99
CA ASP A 631 6.90 18.07 15.40
C ASP A 631 5.83 17.02 15.73
N ALA A 632 4.86 16.83 14.84
CA ALA A 632 3.82 15.80 15.02
C ALA A 632 4.35 14.36 14.85
N ILE A 633 5.39 14.15 14.05
CA ILE A 633 6.04 12.84 13.89
C ILE A 633 6.92 12.50 15.10
N ASN A 634 7.57 13.51 15.68
CA ASN A 634 8.45 13.35 16.86
C ASN A 634 7.65 13.17 18.17
N LEU A 635 6.36 13.40 18.12
CA LEU A 635 5.45 13.22 19.27
C LEU A 635 5.20 11.73 19.55
#